data_55b4d574916113b36539e3300d80170a
#
_entry.id   55b4d574916113b36539e3300d80170a
#
_cell.length_a   1.000
_cell.length_b   1.000
_cell.length_c   1.000
_cell.angle_alpha   90.00
_cell.angle_beta   90.00
_cell.angle_gamma   90.00
#
_symmetry.space_group_name_H-M   'P 1'
#
loop_
_entity.id
_entity.type
_entity.pdbx_description
1 polymer ?
#
loop_
_entity_poly.entity_id
_entity_poly.type
_entity_poly.pdbx_seq_one_letter_code
_entity_poly.pdbx_strand_id
1 'polypeptide(L)'
;MLAMLLWVIVFQPCARAQRVLKFSPKVLEVLSTPPLELKDDDTQLNRLKKERFNAALNEAKARFDLYKRGLTKLPDLIEVGQRLFSAEVDLYDKPEDRARVLERHLEVYNEAEENLEKHVKEGLATQADLEQLRYNKASLEIDLLNTRNSISQQQPAPQPSPH
;
A
#
# COMPACT_ATOMS: atom_id res chain seq x y z
N MET A 1 -47.84 -22.26 -45.52
CA MET A 1 -46.35 -22.12 -45.48
C MET A 1 -46.02 -21.09 -44.44
N LEU A 2 -45.66 -21.51 -43.23
CA LEU A 2 -45.31 -20.66 -42.10
C LEU A 2 -43.79 -20.52 -42.06
N ALA A 3 -43.23 -19.31 -42.32
CA ALA A 3 -41.81 -19.03 -42.23
C ALA A 3 -41.47 -18.71 -40.77
N MET A 4 -40.79 -19.65 -40.08
CA MET A 4 -40.25 -19.47 -38.75
C MET A 4 -38.94 -18.65 -38.88
N LEU A 5 -39.01 -17.39 -38.49
CA LEU A 5 -37.81 -16.51 -38.30
C LEU A 5 -37.13 -16.86 -37.00
N LEU A 6 -36.04 -17.62 -37.05
CA LEU A 6 -35.12 -17.89 -35.93
C LEU A 6 -34.31 -16.63 -35.65
N TRP A 7 -34.62 -15.94 -34.55
CA TRP A 7 -33.77 -14.88 -33.98
C TRP A 7 -32.60 -15.54 -33.26
N VAL A 8 -31.44 -15.57 -33.88
CA VAL A 8 -30.19 -15.94 -33.24
C VAL A 8 -29.70 -14.72 -32.47
N ILE A 9 -29.94 -14.71 -31.12
CA ILE A 9 -29.33 -13.77 -30.21
C ILE A 9 -27.86 -14.15 -30.08
N VAL A 10 -27.00 -13.45 -30.80
CA VAL A 10 -25.55 -13.55 -30.65
C VAL A 10 -25.19 -12.85 -29.33
N PHE A 11 -25.05 -13.65 -28.27
CA PHE A 11 -24.39 -13.21 -27.05
C PHE A 11 -22.93 -12.92 -27.37
N GLN A 12 -22.60 -11.69 -27.68
CA GLN A 12 -21.21 -11.26 -27.68
C GLN A 12 -20.72 -11.21 -26.23
N PRO A 13 -19.76 -12.06 -25.80
CA PRO A 13 -19.11 -11.88 -24.52
C PRO A 13 -18.37 -10.55 -24.60
N CYS A 14 -18.88 -9.53 -23.93
CA CYS A 14 -18.17 -8.28 -23.68
C CYS A 14 -16.98 -8.64 -22.78
N ALA A 15 -15.90 -9.13 -23.36
CA ALA A 15 -14.61 -9.22 -22.71
C ALA A 15 -14.14 -7.79 -22.45
N ARG A 16 -14.61 -7.19 -21.33
CA ARG A 16 -13.98 -6.01 -20.75
C ARG A 16 -12.56 -6.45 -20.40
N ALA A 17 -11.64 -6.23 -21.32
CA ALA A 17 -10.22 -6.28 -21.01
C ALA A 17 -10.03 -5.32 -19.82
N GLN A 18 -9.81 -5.88 -18.64
CA GLN A 18 -9.56 -5.10 -17.43
C GLN A 18 -8.25 -4.35 -17.71
N ARG A 19 -8.37 -3.03 -17.95
CA ARG A 19 -7.19 -2.20 -18.20
C ARG A 19 -6.38 -2.19 -16.91
N VAL A 20 -5.21 -2.82 -16.95
CA VAL A 20 -4.27 -2.83 -15.83
C VAL A 20 -3.79 -1.40 -15.63
N LEU A 21 -4.00 -0.87 -14.43
CA LEU A 21 -3.54 0.46 -14.05
C LEU A 21 -2.01 0.51 -14.11
N LYS A 22 -1.46 1.65 -14.53
CA LYS A 22 -0.02 1.90 -14.41
C LYS A 22 0.28 2.29 -12.97
N PHE A 23 1.13 1.51 -12.33
CA PHE A 23 1.61 1.80 -10.97
C PHE A 23 2.82 2.73 -11.03
N SER A 24 2.99 3.53 -9.97
CA SER A 24 4.15 4.40 -9.86
C SER A 24 5.45 3.59 -9.68
N PRO A 25 6.60 4.14 -10.10
CA PRO A 25 7.90 3.51 -9.87
C PRO A 25 8.15 3.17 -8.39
N LYS A 26 7.72 4.03 -7.46
CA LYS A 26 7.87 3.79 -6.00
C LYS A 26 7.10 2.58 -5.52
N VAL A 27 5.86 2.36 -6.01
CA VAL A 27 5.09 1.14 -5.69
C VAL A 27 5.83 -0.10 -6.19
N LEU A 28 6.39 -0.05 -7.41
CA LEU A 28 7.15 -1.17 -7.96
C LEU A 28 8.46 -1.42 -7.21
N GLU A 29 9.12 -0.37 -6.73
CA GLU A 29 10.32 -0.46 -5.90
C GLU A 29 10.03 -1.18 -4.58
N VAL A 30 8.96 -0.79 -3.87
CA VAL A 30 8.50 -1.48 -2.65
C VAL A 30 8.26 -2.97 -2.90
N LEU A 31 7.57 -3.32 -3.98
CA LEU A 31 7.32 -4.71 -4.34
C LEU A 31 8.59 -5.47 -4.79
N SER A 32 9.66 -4.77 -5.16
CA SER A 32 10.95 -5.36 -5.54
C SER A 32 11.85 -5.65 -4.34
N THR A 33 11.49 -5.17 -3.15
CA THR A 33 12.25 -5.40 -1.92
C THR A 33 12.44 -6.89 -1.67
N PRO A 34 13.67 -7.35 -1.36
CA PRO A 34 13.91 -8.74 -0.99
C PRO A 34 13.34 -9.02 0.42
N PRO A 35 12.94 -10.27 0.71
CA PRO A 35 12.59 -10.67 2.07
C PRO A 35 13.75 -10.44 3.04
N LEU A 36 13.44 -10.09 4.28
CA LEU A 36 14.42 -9.93 5.34
C LEU A 36 14.96 -11.28 5.78
N GLU A 37 16.26 -11.36 5.97
CA GLU A 37 16.92 -12.55 6.49
C GLU A 37 16.64 -12.72 8.00
N LEU A 38 16.27 -13.92 8.40
CA LEU A 38 16.14 -14.29 9.80
C LEU A 38 17.50 -14.75 10.30
N LYS A 39 18.02 -14.10 11.34
CA LYS A 39 19.32 -14.40 11.91
C LYS A 39 19.20 -15.20 13.20
N ASP A 40 20.22 -15.98 13.51
CA ASP A 40 20.21 -16.81 14.75
C ASP A 40 20.28 -15.95 16.02
N ASP A 41 20.88 -14.76 15.94
CA ASP A 41 20.97 -13.78 17.02
C ASP A 41 19.75 -12.84 17.14
N ASP A 42 18.77 -12.97 16.27
CA ASP A 42 17.51 -12.22 16.40
C ASP A 42 16.81 -12.63 17.71
N THR A 43 16.36 -11.61 18.47
CA THR A 43 15.42 -11.88 19.56
C THR A 43 14.12 -12.48 19.00
N GLN A 44 13.38 -13.22 19.83
CA GLN A 44 12.08 -13.78 19.41
C GLN A 44 11.15 -12.71 18.83
N LEU A 45 11.11 -11.51 19.44
CA LEU A 45 10.29 -10.40 18.95
C LEU A 45 10.75 -9.93 17.57
N ASN A 46 12.07 -9.73 17.37
CA ASN A 46 12.61 -9.29 16.08
C ASN A 46 12.38 -10.32 14.98
N ARG A 47 12.52 -11.59 15.31
CA ARG A 47 12.21 -12.70 14.39
C ARG A 47 10.74 -12.63 13.94
N LEU A 48 9.79 -12.51 14.88
CA LEU A 48 8.36 -12.39 14.55
C LEU A 48 8.02 -11.14 13.74
N LYS A 49 8.65 -9.99 14.03
CA LYS A 49 8.48 -8.77 13.23
C LYS A 49 8.95 -8.98 11.79
N LYS A 50 10.13 -9.60 11.57
CA LYS A 50 10.66 -9.92 10.24
C LYS A 50 9.78 -10.93 9.50
N GLU A 51 9.32 -11.98 10.17
CA GLU A 51 8.39 -12.98 9.60
C GLU A 51 7.09 -12.32 9.16
N ARG A 52 6.51 -11.44 9.99
CA ARG A 52 5.30 -10.67 9.66
C ARG A 52 5.52 -9.79 8.44
N PHE A 53 6.64 -9.06 8.37
CA PHE A 53 6.98 -8.23 7.21
C PHE A 53 7.14 -9.09 5.95
N ASN A 54 7.88 -10.19 6.02
CA ASN A 54 8.09 -11.09 4.88
C ASN A 54 6.78 -11.70 4.38
N ALA A 55 5.89 -12.08 5.30
CA ALA A 55 4.56 -12.60 4.94
C ALA A 55 3.72 -11.53 4.23
N ALA A 56 3.69 -10.30 4.74
CA ALA A 56 2.97 -9.19 4.12
C ALA A 56 3.56 -8.82 2.74
N LEU A 57 4.89 -8.82 2.59
CA LEU A 57 5.56 -8.57 1.32
C LEU A 57 5.23 -9.64 0.27
N ASN A 58 5.26 -10.92 0.67
CA ASN A 58 4.93 -12.03 -0.22
C ASN A 58 3.45 -11.97 -0.64
N GLU A 59 2.54 -11.65 0.29
CA GLU A 59 1.12 -11.45 -0.02
C GLU A 59 0.94 -10.29 -1.01
N ALA A 60 1.60 -9.15 -0.78
CA ALA A 60 1.53 -7.99 -1.67
C ALA A 60 1.99 -8.33 -3.09
N LYS A 61 3.12 -9.04 -3.24
CA LYS A 61 3.61 -9.52 -4.54
C LYS A 61 2.61 -10.45 -5.22
N ALA A 62 2.09 -11.43 -4.49
CA ALA A 62 1.11 -12.38 -5.03
C ALA A 62 -0.19 -11.70 -5.48
N ARG A 63 -0.74 -10.76 -4.65
CA ARG A 63 -1.93 -9.98 -5.01
C ARG A 63 -1.69 -9.06 -6.19
N PHE A 64 -0.52 -8.44 -6.29
CA PHE A 64 -0.14 -7.62 -7.43
C PHE A 64 -0.10 -8.44 -8.72
N ASP A 65 0.43 -9.66 -8.69
CA ASP A 65 0.42 -10.57 -9.85
C ASP A 65 -0.99 -11.02 -10.22
N LEU A 66 -1.86 -11.29 -9.26
CA LEU A 66 -3.27 -11.58 -9.51
C LEU A 66 -3.98 -10.37 -10.13
N TYR A 67 -3.71 -9.17 -9.65
CA TYR A 67 -4.28 -7.94 -10.20
C TYR A 67 -3.89 -7.73 -11.66
N LYS A 68 -2.61 -7.91 -12.02
CA LYS A 68 -2.15 -7.83 -13.41
C LYS A 68 -2.87 -8.80 -14.34
N ARG A 69 -3.34 -9.94 -13.81
CA ARG A 69 -4.12 -10.95 -14.53
C ARG A 69 -5.62 -10.70 -14.49
N GLY A 70 -6.08 -9.66 -13.81
CA GLY A 70 -7.51 -9.39 -13.63
C GLY A 70 -8.23 -10.32 -12.65
N LEU A 71 -7.50 -11.02 -11.78
CA LEU A 71 -8.03 -12.02 -10.84
C LEU A 71 -8.29 -11.46 -9.42
N THR A 72 -7.96 -10.20 -9.18
CA THR A 72 -8.29 -9.48 -7.94
C THR A 72 -8.59 -8.02 -8.24
N LYS A 73 -9.15 -7.30 -7.28
CA LYS A 73 -9.58 -5.90 -7.43
C LYS A 73 -8.56 -4.93 -6.83
N LEU A 74 -8.65 -3.65 -7.22
CA LEU A 74 -7.79 -2.59 -6.68
C LEU A 74 -7.92 -2.43 -5.15
N PRO A 75 -9.11 -2.47 -4.52
CA PRO A 75 -9.23 -2.43 -3.06
C PRO A 75 -8.40 -3.49 -2.35
N ASP A 76 -8.32 -4.70 -2.89
CA ASP A 76 -7.52 -5.78 -2.31
C ASP A 76 -6.02 -5.42 -2.29
N LEU A 77 -5.52 -4.70 -3.31
CA LEU A 77 -4.14 -4.21 -3.34
C LEU A 77 -3.91 -3.08 -2.34
N ILE A 78 -4.86 -2.15 -2.21
CA ILE A 78 -4.77 -1.04 -1.25
C ILE A 78 -4.68 -1.61 0.18
N GLU A 79 -5.51 -2.60 0.51
CA GLU A 79 -5.52 -3.25 1.83
C GLU A 79 -4.21 -3.98 2.12
N VAL A 80 -3.70 -4.75 1.17
CA VAL A 80 -2.43 -5.47 1.32
C VAL A 80 -1.25 -4.51 1.45
N GLY A 81 -1.25 -3.41 0.68
CA GLY A 81 -0.27 -2.34 0.80
C GLY A 81 -0.23 -1.73 2.20
N GLN A 82 -1.40 -1.47 2.80
CA GLN A 82 -1.50 -0.96 4.17
C GLN A 82 -0.90 -1.96 5.18
N ARG A 83 -1.20 -3.26 5.04
CA ARG A 83 -0.63 -4.30 5.90
C ARG A 83 0.89 -4.38 5.80
N LEU A 84 1.43 -4.29 4.58
CA LEU A 84 2.86 -4.29 4.33
C LEU A 84 3.53 -3.08 5.00
N PHE A 85 2.98 -1.88 4.83
CA PHE A 85 3.51 -0.65 5.41
C PHE A 85 3.46 -0.68 6.95
N SER A 86 2.35 -1.15 7.54
CA SER A 86 2.26 -1.34 8.99
C SER A 86 3.33 -2.32 9.50
N ALA A 87 3.51 -3.44 8.81
CA ALA A 87 4.53 -4.42 9.18
C ALA A 87 5.96 -3.89 9.07
N GLU A 88 6.24 -3.00 8.09
CA GLU A 88 7.54 -2.36 7.94
C GLU A 88 7.83 -1.36 9.06
N VAL A 89 6.85 -0.52 9.45
CA VAL A 89 7.00 0.43 10.56
C VAL A 89 7.31 -0.30 11.87
N ASP A 90 6.72 -1.48 12.10
CA ASP A 90 6.93 -2.28 13.30
C ASP A 90 8.33 -2.90 13.41
N LEU A 91 9.13 -2.90 12.33
CA LEU A 91 10.53 -3.33 12.37
C LEU A 91 11.42 -2.38 13.19
N TYR A 92 11.00 -1.12 13.36
CA TYR A 92 11.82 -0.07 13.95
C TYR A 92 11.32 0.29 15.35
N ASP A 93 12.22 0.21 16.34
CA ASP A 93 11.90 0.56 17.72
C ASP A 93 12.13 2.06 18.00
N LYS A 94 13.10 2.69 17.30
CA LYS A 94 13.42 4.11 17.49
C LYS A 94 12.41 5.00 16.76
N PRO A 95 11.86 6.01 17.46
CA PRO A 95 10.88 6.92 16.84
C PRO A 95 11.40 7.63 15.59
N GLU A 96 12.70 7.98 15.54
CA GLU A 96 13.31 8.66 14.40
C GLU A 96 13.36 7.75 13.17
N ASP A 97 13.64 6.46 13.36
CA ASP A 97 13.65 5.48 12.27
C ASP A 97 12.24 5.22 11.76
N ARG A 98 11.26 5.13 12.68
CA ARG A 98 9.83 5.02 12.35
C ARG A 98 9.35 6.22 11.54
N ALA A 99 9.70 7.44 11.97
CA ALA A 99 9.32 8.66 11.25
C ALA A 99 9.84 8.65 9.81
N ARG A 100 11.10 8.26 9.58
CA ARG A 100 11.68 8.16 8.22
C ARG A 100 10.94 7.15 7.34
N VAL A 101 10.53 6.02 7.90
CA VAL A 101 9.75 5.01 7.16
C VAL A 101 8.36 5.53 6.84
N LEU A 102 7.68 6.17 7.79
CA LEU A 102 6.36 6.77 7.59
C LEU A 102 6.40 7.88 6.51
N GLU A 103 7.44 8.72 6.51
CA GLU A 103 7.65 9.75 5.48
C GLU A 103 7.78 9.13 4.08
N ARG A 104 8.60 8.06 3.94
CA ARG A 104 8.75 7.35 2.68
C ARG A 104 7.42 6.72 2.21
N HIS A 105 6.64 6.14 3.13
CA HIS A 105 5.31 5.60 2.78
C HIS A 105 4.35 6.70 2.35
N LEU A 106 4.41 7.87 2.99
CA LEU A 106 3.59 9.02 2.60
C LEU A 106 3.88 9.48 1.15
N GLU A 107 5.15 9.46 0.74
CA GLU A 107 5.50 9.74 -0.66
C GLU A 107 4.88 8.73 -1.63
N VAL A 108 4.86 7.43 -1.27
CA VAL A 108 4.20 6.39 -2.08
C VAL A 108 2.69 6.64 -2.17
N TYR A 109 2.05 7.00 -1.06
CA TYR A 109 0.61 7.32 -1.04
C TYR A 109 0.28 8.58 -1.85
N ASN A 110 1.13 9.62 -1.81
CA ASN A 110 0.94 10.84 -2.62
C ASN A 110 0.95 10.51 -4.12
N GLU A 111 1.95 9.76 -4.58
CA GLU A 111 2.00 9.33 -5.99
C GLU A 111 0.83 8.41 -6.37
N ALA A 112 0.44 7.50 -5.47
CA ALA A 112 -0.68 6.61 -5.69
C ALA A 112 -2.01 7.39 -5.79
N GLU A 113 -2.23 8.40 -4.95
CA GLU A 113 -3.41 9.27 -4.99
C GLU A 113 -3.51 10.03 -6.30
N GLU A 114 -2.43 10.70 -6.73
CA GLU A 114 -2.39 11.43 -8.00
C GLU A 114 -2.71 10.53 -9.20
N ASN A 115 -2.17 9.31 -9.21
CA ASN A 115 -2.44 8.34 -10.27
C ASN A 115 -3.89 7.85 -10.22
N LEU A 116 -4.40 7.55 -9.01
CA LEU A 116 -5.75 7.04 -8.84
C LEU A 116 -6.81 8.09 -9.19
N GLU A 117 -6.57 9.38 -8.89
CA GLU A 117 -7.44 10.48 -9.34
C GLU A 117 -7.57 10.55 -10.86
N LYS A 118 -6.46 10.37 -11.58
CA LYS A 118 -6.49 10.31 -13.07
C LYS A 118 -7.33 9.13 -13.53
N HIS A 119 -7.13 7.95 -12.92
CA HIS A 119 -7.88 6.75 -13.27
C HIS A 119 -9.37 6.85 -12.95
N VAL A 120 -9.75 7.53 -11.87
CA VAL A 120 -11.17 7.82 -11.57
C VAL A 120 -11.77 8.72 -12.64
N LYS A 121 -11.09 9.80 -13.06
CA LYS A 121 -11.54 10.68 -14.16
C LYS A 121 -11.68 9.94 -15.49
N GLU A 122 -10.85 8.94 -15.73
CA GLU A 122 -10.89 8.09 -16.93
C GLU A 122 -11.91 6.93 -16.83
N GLY A 123 -12.58 6.77 -15.69
CA GLY A 123 -13.52 5.67 -15.44
C GLY A 123 -12.85 4.30 -15.30
N LEU A 124 -11.55 4.25 -14.98
CA LEU A 124 -10.76 3.03 -14.79
C LEU A 124 -10.72 2.58 -13.33
N ALA A 125 -11.04 3.47 -12.39
CA ALA A 125 -11.17 3.23 -10.96
C ALA A 125 -12.43 3.90 -10.43
N THR A 126 -12.85 3.57 -9.21
CA THR A 126 -14.02 4.16 -8.58
C THR A 126 -13.65 5.25 -7.58
N GLN A 127 -14.61 6.15 -7.30
CA GLN A 127 -14.43 7.14 -6.23
C GLN A 127 -14.22 6.43 -4.86
N ALA A 128 -14.85 5.28 -4.64
CA ALA A 128 -14.68 4.50 -3.41
C ALA A 128 -13.23 4.01 -3.23
N ASP A 129 -12.56 3.60 -4.32
CA ASP A 129 -11.16 3.19 -4.27
C ASP A 129 -10.26 4.38 -3.87
N LEU A 130 -10.56 5.58 -4.40
CA LEU A 130 -9.82 6.80 -4.07
C LEU A 130 -10.03 7.21 -2.60
N GLU A 131 -11.26 7.15 -2.10
CA GLU A 131 -11.53 7.48 -0.69
C GLU A 131 -10.91 6.46 0.27
N GLN A 132 -10.85 5.18 -0.09
CA GLN A 132 -10.12 4.17 0.69
C GLN A 132 -8.62 4.49 0.76
N LEU A 133 -8.01 4.88 -0.36
CA LEU A 133 -6.61 5.28 -0.40
C LEU A 133 -6.35 6.52 0.47
N ARG A 134 -7.23 7.53 0.39
CA ARG A 134 -7.17 8.76 1.20
C ARG A 134 -7.30 8.49 2.69
N TYR A 135 -8.21 7.59 3.06
CA TYR A 135 -8.35 7.14 4.45
C TYR A 135 -7.04 6.54 4.99
N ASN A 136 -6.41 5.65 4.22
CA ASN A 136 -5.15 5.03 4.61
C ASN A 136 -4.01 6.06 4.70
N LYS A 137 -3.96 7.01 3.75
CA LYS A 137 -3.00 8.12 3.77
C LYS A 137 -3.17 8.99 5.02
N ALA A 138 -4.40 9.40 5.35
CA ALA A 138 -4.68 10.18 6.54
C ALA A 138 -4.29 9.43 7.83
N SER A 139 -4.52 8.12 7.89
CA SER A 139 -4.06 7.29 9.01
C SER A 139 -2.53 7.34 9.16
N LEU A 140 -1.81 7.25 8.05
CA LEU A 140 -0.35 7.35 8.04
C LEU A 140 0.15 8.73 8.49
N GLU A 141 -0.51 9.81 8.06
CA GLU A 141 -0.19 11.17 8.49
C GLU A 141 -0.38 11.35 10.00
N ILE A 142 -1.44 10.77 10.57
CA ILE A 142 -1.68 10.76 12.02
C ILE A 142 -0.56 10.01 12.74
N ASP A 143 -0.14 8.84 12.24
CA ASP A 143 0.94 8.06 12.85
C ASP A 143 2.28 8.81 12.79
N LEU A 144 2.57 9.51 11.69
CA LEU A 144 3.76 10.33 11.55
C LEU A 144 3.75 11.51 12.53
N LEU A 145 2.62 12.21 12.68
CA LEU A 145 2.47 13.30 13.63
C LEU A 145 2.67 12.82 15.07
N ASN A 146 2.06 11.70 15.45
CA ASN A 146 2.21 11.10 16.77
C ASN A 146 3.67 10.70 17.04
N THR A 147 4.34 10.12 16.04
CA THR A 147 5.76 9.74 16.16
C THR A 147 6.65 10.96 16.33
N ARG A 148 6.44 12.04 15.57
CA ARG A 148 7.20 13.29 15.69
C ARG A 148 6.96 13.98 17.05
N ASN A 149 5.74 13.96 17.55
CA ASN A 149 5.41 14.48 18.88
C ASN A 149 6.16 13.71 19.98
N SER A 150 6.27 12.38 19.87
CA SER A 150 7.03 11.57 20.81
C SER A 150 8.53 11.90 20.81
N ILE A 151 9.13 12.18 19.64
CA ILE A 151 10.52 12.62 19.51
C ILE A 151 10.72 13.96 20.22
N SER A 152 9.82 14.92 19.98
CA SER A 152 9.90 16.26 20.58
C SER A 152 9.82 16.24 22.10
N GLN A 153 9.04 15.32 22.66
CA GLN A 153 8.89 15.17 24.12
C GLN A 153 10.10 14.50 24.78
N GLN A 154 10.91 13.75 24.02
CA GLN A 154 12.12 13.09 24.53
C GLN A 154 13.36 13.99 24.48
N GLN A 155 13.32 15.13 23.78
CA GLN A 155 14.41 16.11 23.79
C GLN A 155 14.40 16.91 25.10
N PRO A 156 15.48 16.86 25.91
CA PRO A 156 15.55 17.68 27.13
C PRO A 156 15.47 19.17 26.77
N ALA A 157 14.72 19.91 27.56
CA ALA A 157 14.64 21.35 27.42
C ALA A 157 16.05 21.96 27.40
N PRO A 158 16.33 22.96 26.52
CA PRO A 158 17.63 23.61 26.47
C PRO A 158 17.98 24.15 27.85
N GLN A 159 19.10 23.69 28.43
CA GLN A 159 19.57 24.21 29.71
C GLN A 159 19.86 25.71 29.55
N PRO A 160 19.37 26.58 30.46
CA PRO A 160 19.72 28.00 30.42
C PRO A 160 21.24 28.13 30.55
N SER A 161 21.86 28.86 29.63
CA SER A 161 23.30 29.12 29.62
C SER A 161 23.68 29.78 30.95
N PRO A 162 24.72 29.31 31.65
CA PRO A 162 25.21 30.00 32.87
C PRO A 162 25.75 31.37 32.45
N HIS A 163 25.18 32.42 33.08
CA HIS A 163 25.66 33.79 32.98
C HIS A 163 26.92 34.00 33.79
#